data_d9d17d35e6870b48820a6cb9d3cee86b
#
_entry.id   d9d17d35e6870b48820a6cb9d3cee86b
#
_cell.length_a   1.000
_cell.length_b   1.000
_cell.length_c   1.000
_cell.angle_alpha   90.00
_cell.angle_beta   90.00
_cell.angle_gamma   90.00
#
_symmetry.space_group_name_H-M   'P 1'
#
loop_
_entity.id
_entity.type
_entity.pdbx_description
1 polymer ?
#
loop_
_entity_poly.entity_id
_entity_poly.type
_entity_poly.pdbx_seq_one_letter_code
_entity_poly.pdbx_strand_id
1 'polypeptide(L)'
;MVAGVVPSAGELAVFCRPVVTAPAVVGRGGGVRAGGWLPDFVRLGELERHLGDGVIEEVVAAAVEQGRLRGRQRRRLMSYPLLVRLTIAMTLMPDASYCEALVRLVGLLADVPFAREWHVPTEKVITDWRRLVPAGLLESLFWRAAGPLVEDGPGAVRLAGMSVCAADGMLVNLADTPANRAAFGTAGTSDGSGPFPQLRLVGLAARAGRAMLGAILGGTRAGEQTLLKRLVARRPDLVAGRVVCFDRNFPGHDLIAAIVDAGGHVVARVKAGIALPMEPDGWLPDGSRMTWLNAPSGRAADRLPVRAAEHNVVLPHGDGVQVSDTCTLITTLLDHRVAPADAVRATYLTRWSTSETTFGEDKTTITGAGDRTSGPVLRSGSPRLVIAEAWAWLTATQLLRASAAAALNSQTAAARALRRTNNTPVVADEESFTAVWRHAIHAMTTSQVTASSSLDAHAAAAEAAARAALHTLNTPGRERHSPRVQKARPKFRHTIATKTTITGTPRVTVFAPGTS
;
A
#
# COMPACT_ATOMS: atom_id res chain seq x y z
N MET A 1 1.60 -30.66 -27.84
CA MET A 1 1.87 -29.24 -27.56
C MET A 1 0.55 -28.62 -27.14
N VAL A 2 0.32 -28.50 -25.83
CA VAL A 2 -0.85 -27.81 -25.30
C VAL A 2 -0.38 -26.41 -24.94
N ALA A 3 -0.74 -25.44 -25.77
CA ALA A 3 -0.51 -24.03 -25.51
C ALA A 3 -1.34 -23.63 -24.28
N GLY A 4 -0.67 -23.34 -23.19
CA GLY A 4 -1.32 -22.75 -22.02
C GLY A 4 -1.83 -21.35 -22.38
N VAL A 5 -3.13 -21.20 -22.42
CA VAL A 5 -3.80 -19.92 -22.63
C VAL A 5 -3.48 -19.03 -21.44
N VAL A 6 -2.72 -17.97 -21.69
CA VAL A 6 -2.56 -16.86 -20.74
C VAL A 6 -3.89 -16.11 -20.70
N PRO A 7 -4.54 -15.94 -19.54
CA PRO A 7 -5.82 -15.24 -19.49
C PRO A 7 -5.66 -13.82 -20.05
N SER A 8 -6.52 -13.47 -21.00
CA SER A 8 -6.60 -12.13 -21.56
C SER A 8 -7.06 -11.13 -20.48
N ALA A 9 -6.81 -9.84 -20.69
CA ALA A 9 -7.24 -8.78 -19.77
C ALA A 9 -8.75 -8.79 -19.48
N GLY A 10 -9.56 -9.47 -20.30
CA GLY A 10 -11.00 -9.68 -20.11
C GLY A 10 -11.33 -10.79 -19.11
N GLU A 11 -10.48 -11.81 -18.98
CA GLU A 11 -10.72 -12.91 -18.03
C GLU A 11 -10.40 -12.54 -16.58
N LEU A 12 -9.52 -11.56 -16.34
CA LEU A 12 -9.32 -10.99 -15.02
C LEU A 12 -10.55 -10.20 -14.52
N ALA A 13 -11.38 -9.69 -15.43
CA ALA A 13 -12.59 -8.95 -15.09
C ALA A 13 -13.76 -9.85 -14.63
N VAL A 14 -13.75 -11.15 -14.96
CA VAL A 14 -14.84 -12.08 -14.62
C VAL A 14 -14.78 -12.53 -13.14
N PHE A 15 -13.65 -12.34 -12.46
CA PHE A 15 -13.46 -12.83 -11.09
C PHE A 15 -14.01 -11.91 -9.98
N CYS A 16 -14.59 -10.77 -10.30
CA CYS A 16 -15.08 -9.82 -9.31
C CYS A 16 -16.53 -9.41 -9.58
N ARG A 17 -17.46 -10.27 -9.19
CA ARG A 17 -18.80 -9.77 -8.82
C ARG A 17 -18.73 -9.22 -7.39
N PRO A 18 -19.43 -8.11 -7.08
CA PRO A 18 -19.46 -7.57 -5.72
C PRO A 18 -19.98 -8.67 -4.77
N VAL A 19 -19.28 -8.86 -3.67
CA VAL A 19 -19.75 -9.70 -2.57
C VAL A 19 -20.96 -8.99 -1.99
N VAL A 20 -22.13 -9.51 -2.26
CA VAL A 20 -23.35 -9.13 -1.54
C VAL A 20 -23.08 -9.46 -0.07
N THR A 21 -23.22 -8.45 0.79
CA THR A 21 -23.13 -8.62 2.24
C THR A 21 -24.17 -9.65 2.69
N ALA A 22 -23.70 -10.84 3.02
CA ALA A 22 -24.55 -11.82 3.69
C ALA A 22 -24.81 -11.35 5.14
N PRO A 23 -26.02 -11.53 5.67
CA PRO A 23 -26.34 -11.15 7.05
C PRO A 23 -25.48 -11.95 8.03
N ALA A 24 -25.03 -11.27 9.09
CA ALA A 24 -24.26 -11.85 10.16
C ALA A 24 -25.03 -13.03 10.79
N VAL A 25 -24.53 -14.24 10.60
CA VAL A 25 -24.97 -15.38 11.39
C VAL A 25 -24.25 -15.30 12.72
N VAL A 26 -24.96 -14.87 13.75
CA VAL A 26 -24.51 -14.93 15.13
C VAL A 26 -24.44 -16.41 15.52
N GLY A 27 -23.26 -17.01 15.41
CA GLY A 27 -22.97 -18.34 15.91
C GLY A 27 -22.84 -18.30 17.44
N ARG A 28 -23.80 -18.90 18.14
CA ARG A 28 -23.75 -19.13 19.57
C ARG A 28 -22.51 -19.94 19.96
N GLY A 29 -21.90 -19.56 21.09
CA GLY A 29 -20.68 -20.08 21.68
C GLY A 29 -20.41 -21.57 21.41
N GLY A 30 -19.41 -21.83 20.61
CA GLY A 30 -18.88 -23.16 20.35
C GLY A 30 -17.69 -23.42 21.25
N GLY A 31 -17.92 -24.20 22.32
CA GLY A 31 -16.84 -24.82 23.08
C GLY A 31 -15.92 -25.59 22.13
N VAL A 32 -14.61 -25.56 22.40
CA VAL A 32 -13.58 -26.32 21.69
C VAL A 32 -14.00 -27.78 21.65
N ARG A 33 -14.36 -28.31 20.48
CA ARG A 33 -14.62 -29.74 20.33
C ARG A 33 -13.30 -30.46 20.56
N ALA A 34 -13.26 -31.34 21.56
CA ALA A 34 -12.20 -32.31 21.72
C ALA A 34 -12.09 -33.10 20.41
N GLY A 35 -11.01 -32.90 19.65
CA GLY A 35 -10.80 -33.51 18.34
C GLY A 35 -10.48 -32.55 17.18
N GLY A 36 -10.22 -31.27 17.43
CA GLY A 36 -9.75 -30.31 16.43
C GLY A 36 -8.38 -30.71 15.85
N TRP A 37 -8.16 -30.41 14.56
CA TRP A 37 -6.89 -30.64 13.89
C TRP A 37 -5.90 -29.52 14.20
N LEU A 38 -4.58 -29.83 14.22
CA LEU A 38 -3.53 -28.83 14.38
C LEU A 38 -3.74 -27.57 13.50
N PRO A 39 -4.12 -27.69 12.21
CA PRO A 39 -4.43 -26.54 11.37
C PRO A 39 -5.51 -25.60 11.90
N ASP A 40 -6.43 -26.09 12.70
CA ASP A 40 -7.54 -25.29 13.20
C ASP A 40 -7.12 -24.35 14.34
N PHE A 41 -5.98 -24.59 14.96
CA PHE A 41 -5.42 -23.78 16.04
C PHE A 41 -4.40 -22.74 15.56
N VAL A 42 -3.88 -22.87 14.34
CA VAL A 42 -2.87 -21.95 13.81
C VAL A 42 -3.52 -20.61 13.49
N ARG A 43 -2.90 -19.52 13.94
CA ARG A 43 -3.31 -18.13 13.70
C ARG A 43 -2.09 -17.30 13.30
N LEU A 44 -2.34 -16.09 12.76
CA LEU A 44 -1.30 -15.07 12.51
C LEU A 44 -1.00 -14.23 13.77
N GLY A 45 -1.27 -14.77 14.95
CA GLY A 45 -1.13 -14.06 16.21
C GLY A 45 -2.03 -12.82 16.25
N GLU A 46 -1.52 -11.75 16.83
CA GLU A 46 -2.22 -10.47 16.97
C GLU A 46 -2.68 -9.86 15.64
N LEU A 47 -1.95 -10.09 14.55
CA LEU A 47 -2.30 -9.53 13.25
C LEU A 47 -3.67 -9.99 12.73
N GLU A 48 -4.05 -11.24 12.99
CA GLU A 48 -5.32 -11.79 12.49
C GLU A 48 -6.55 -11.09 13.07
N ARG A 49 -6.43 -10.55 14.29
CA ARG A 49 -7.49 -9.76 14.92
C ARG A 49 -7.90 -8.55 14.08
N HIS A 50 -6.97 -7.92 13.39
CA HIS A 50 -7.24 -6.77 12.52
C HIS A 50 -7.98 -7.15 11.23
N LEU A 51 -8.03 -8.42 10.90
CA LEU A 51 -8.87 -8.94 9.82
C LEU A 51 -10.29 -9.24 10.30
N GLY A 52 -10.44 -9.54 11.58
CA GLY A 52 -11.68 -9.99 12.23
C GLY A 52 -11.69 -11.51 12.47
N ASP A 53 -12.31 -11.90 13.57
CA ASP A 53 -12.39 -13.32 13.95
C ASP A 53 -13.16 -14.14 12.91
N GLY A 54 -12.56 -15.22 12.46
CA GLY A 54 -13.18 -16.16 11.51
C GLY A 54 -13.22 -15.69 10.05
N VAL A 55 -12.75 -14.50 9.73
CA VAL A 55 -12.83 -13.96 8.35
C VAL A 55 -12.08 -14.83 7.33
N ILE A 56 -10.96 -15.44 7.70
CA ILE A 56 -10.24 -16.36 6.79
C ILE A 56 -11.11 -17.59 6.51
N GLU A 57 -11.74 -18.15 7.53
CA GLU A 57 -12.65 -19.28 7.44
C GLU A 57 -13.88 -18.93 6.57
N GLU A 58 -14.48 -17.76 6.79
CA GLU A 58 -15.62 -17.28 6.00
C GLU A 58 -15.27 -17.12 4.52
N VAL A 59 -14.14 -16.49 4.20
CA VAL A 59 -13.70 -16.28 2.82
C VAL A 59 -13.36 -17.61 2.14
N VAL A 60 -12.80 -18.57 2.89
CA VAL A 60 -12.55 -19.92 2.40
C VAL A 60 -13.87 -20.66 2.15
N ALA A 61 -14.81 -20.60 3.09
CA ALA A 61 -16.13 -21.24 2.95
C ALA A 61 -16.90 -20.69 1.73
N ALA A 62 -16.94 -19.37 1.59
CA ALA A 62 -17.54 -18.71 0.43
C ALA A 62 -16.87 -19.13 -0.90
N ALA A 63 -15.56 -19.32 -0.91
CA ALA A 63 -14.85 -19.80 -2.10
C ALA A 63 -15.16 -21.26 -2.44
N VAL A 64 -15.45 -22.09 -1.44
CA VAL A 64 -15.93 -23.48 -1.62
C VAL A 64 -17.36 -23.48 -2.19
N GLU A 65 -18.26 -22.71 -1.59
CA GLU A 65 -19.65 -22.58 -2.04
C GLU A 65 -19.76 -22.09 -3.49
N GLN A 66 -18.88 -21.18 -3.89
CA GLN A 66 -18.79 -20.64 -5.24
C GLN A 66 -18.06 -21.58 -6.23
N GLY A 67 -17.68 -22.77 -5.80
CA GLY A 67 -16.94 -23.74 -6.63
C GLY A 67 -15.51 -23.33 -7.00
N ARG A 68 -14.99 -22.26 -6.40
CA ARG A 68 -13.61 -21.79 -6.62
C ARG A 68 -12.58 -22.65 -5.88
N LEU A 69 -12.99 -23.31 -4.81
CA LEU A 69 -12.24 -24.31 -4.07
C LEU A 69 -13.00 -25.64 -4.06
N ARG A 70 -12.25 -26.75 -4.00
CA ARG A 70 -12.87 -28.07 -3.89
C ARG A 70 -13.44 -28.27 -2.48
N GLY A 71 -14.73 -28.52 -2.37
CA GLY A 71 -15.44 -28.65 -1.08
C GLY A 71 -14.97 -29.82 -0.21
N ARG A 72 -14.54 -30.93 -0.81
CA ARG A 72 -14.07 -32.10 -0.08
C ARG A 72 -12.54 -32.18 -0.14
N GLN A 73 -11.86 -31.59 0.86
CA GLN A 73 -10.47 -31.92 1.11
C GLN A 73 -10.40 -33.29 1.80
N ARG A 74 -9.65 -34.25 1.22
CA ARG A 74 -9.22 -35.42 2.01
C ARG A 74 -8.52 -34.88 3.25
N ARG A 75 -8.63 -35.55 4.40
CA ARG A 75 -7.87 -35.22 5.62
C ARG A 75 -6.38 -35.15 5.25
N ARG A 76 -5.92 -33.95 4.91
CA ARG A 76 -4.55 -33.64 4.56
C ARG A 76 -3.94 -32.84 5.69
N LEU A 77 -2.62 -32.86 5.77
CA LEU A 77 -1.87 -32.16 6.82
C LEU A 77 -2.05 -30.64 6.83
N MET A 78 -2.64 -30.05 5.77
CA MET A 78 -2.85 -28.60 5.66
C MET A 78 -4.25 -28.30 5.13
N SER A 79 -5.02 -27.54 5.91
CA SER A 79 -6.32 -26.99 5.48
C SER A 79 -6.15 -25.74 4.62
N TYR A 80 -7.20 -25.31 3.91
CA TYR A 80 -7.17 -24.06 3.16
C TYR A 80 -6.92 -22.84 4.06
N PRO A 81 -7.53 -22.69 5.24
CA PRO A 81 -7.21 -21.60 6.16
C PRO A 81 -5.73 -21.59 6.55
N LEU A 82 -5.12 -22.74 6.85
CA LEU A 82 -3.70 -22.83 7.15
C LEU A 82 -2.82 -22.40 5.96
N LEU A 83 -3.17 -22.82 4.73
CA LEU A 83 -2.44 -22.42 3.52
C LEU A 83 -2.51 -20.91 3.28
N VAL A 84 -3.65 -20.30 3.55
CA VAL A 84 -3.83 -18.84 3.48
C VAL A 84 -2.95 -18.15 4.52
N ARG A 85 -3.01 -18.58 5.77
CA ARG A 85 -2.17 -18.03 6.86
C ARG A 85 -0.69 -18.21 6.56
N LEU A 86 -0.28 -19.39 6.11
CA LEU A 86 1.10 -19.63 5.69
C LEU A 86 1.52 -18.70 4.55
N THR A 87 0.67 -18.49 3.55
CA THR A 87 1.00 -17.61 2.42
C THR A 87 1.19 -16.17 2.87
N ILE A 88 0.38 -15.69 3.82
CA ILE A 88 0.54 -14.36 4.45
C ILE A 88 1.81 -14.32 5.31
N ALA A 89 2.01 -15.31 6.19
CA ALA A 89 3.17 -15.37 7.09
C ALA A 89 4.51 -15.41 6.34
N MET A 90 4.58 -16.12 5.22
CA MET A 90 5.77 -16.18 4.36
C MET A 90 6.20 -14.82 3.82
N THR A 91 5.25 -13.91 3.57
CA THR A 91 5.57 -12.56 3.09
C THR A 91 6.16 -11.67 4.19
N LEU A 92 5.88 -12.00 5.45
CA LEU A 92 6.47 -11.35 6.62
C LEU A 92 7.86 -11.92 6.98
N MET A 93 8.19 -13.11 6.48
CA MET A 93 9.44 -13.84 6.73
C MET A 93 10.20 -14.10 5.41
N PRO A 94 10.70 -13.05 4.74
CA PRO A 94 11.31 -13.17 3.41
C PRO A 94 12.55 -14.07 3.40
N ASP A 95 13.28 -14.13 4.51
CA ASP A 95 14.52 -14.93 4.63
C ASP A 95 14.26 -16.40 5.00
N ALA A 96 13.02 -16.74 5.43
CA ALA A 96 12.68 -18.10 5.81
C ALA A 96 12.25 -18.93 4.60
N SER A 97 12.65 -20.20 4.54
CA SER A 97 12.10 -21.16 3.59
C SER A 97 10.60 -21.42 3.87
N TYR A 98 9.88 -22.04 2.95
CA TYR A 98 8.47 -22.36 3.18
C TYR A 98 8.26 -23.32 4.35
N CYS A 99 9.16 -24.33 4.46
CA CYS A 99 9.15 -25.24 5.60
C CYS A 99 9.43 -24.50 6.91
N GLU A 100 10.44 -23.63 6.92
CA GLU A 100 10.80 -22.86 8.11
C GLU A 100 9.68 -21.89 8.53
N ALA A 101 9.05 -21.19 7.58
CA ALA A 101 7.91 -20.32 7.86
C ALA A 101 6.75 -21.13 8.47
N LEU A 102 6.50 -22.34 7.95
CA LEU A 102 5.47 -23.22 8.49
C LEU A 102 5.83 -23.72 9.89
N VAL A 103 7.09 -24.13 10.12
CA VAL A 103 7.57 -24.56 11.44
C VAL A 103 7.43 -23.43 12.45
N ARG A 104 7.84 -22.23 12.11
CA ARG A 104 7.70 -21.04 12.97
C ARG A 104 6.23 -20.74 13.29
N LEU A 105 5.34 -20.88 12.30
CA LEU A 105 3.92 -20.63 12.46
C LEU A 105 3.24 -21.69 13.34
N VAL A 106 3.71 -22.94 13.28
CA VAL A 106 3.14 -24.10 13.98
C VAL A 106 3.89 -24.41 15.28
N GLY A 107 5.16 -24.00 15.39
CA GLY A 107 6.07 -24.40 16.46
C GLY A 107 5.58 -24.12 17.88
N LEU A 108 4.74 -23.10 18.05
CA LEU A 108 4.10 -22.77 19.33
C LEU A 108 3.02 -23.78 19.78
N LEU A 109 2.61 -24.64 18.87
CA LEU A 109 1.62 -25.69 19.15
C LEU A 109 2.28 -27.03 19.51
N ALA A 110 3.58 -27.04 19.76
CA ALA A 110 4.33 -28.26 20.12
C ALA A 110 3.75 -29.00 21.33
N ASP A 111 3.15 -28.27 22.27
CA ASP A 111 2.51 -28.82 23.45
C ASP A 111 1.08 -29.33 23.22
N VAL A 112 0.52 -29.11 22.02
CA VAL A 112 -0.79 -29.65 21.67
C VAL A 112 -0.65 -31.15 21.35
N PRO A 113 -1.46 -32.04 21.92
CA PRO A 113 -1.34 -33.49 21.74
C PRO A 113 -1.26 -33.95 20.28
N PHE A 114 -1.95 -33.24 19.37
CA PHE A 114 -1.95 -33.54 17.92
C PHE A 114 -0.65 -33.15 17.22
N ALA A 115 0.19 -32.28 17.80
CA ALA A 115 1.44 -31.85 17.19
C ALA A 115 2.47 -32.98 17.11
N ARG A 116 2.36 -34.01 17.97
CA ARG A 116 3.28 -35.15 18.01
C ARG A 116 3.20 -36.04 16.77
N GLU A 117 2.04 -36.07 16.11
CA GLU A 117 1.80 -36.87 14.90
C GLU A 117 1.95 -36.05 13.62
N TRP A 118 2.22 -34.74 13.74
CA TRP A 118 2.30 -33.85 12.59
C TRP A 118 3.72 -33.76 12.06
N HIS A 119 3.88 -33.97 10.76
CA HIS A 119 5.16 -33.92 10.09
C HIS A 119 5.21 -32.71 9.16
N VAL A 120 6.32 -31.97 9.18
CA VAL A 120 6.54 -30.82 8.29
C VAL A 120 6.59 -31.31 6.84
N PRO A 121 5.71 -30.85 5.96
CA PRO A 121 5.75 -31.20 4.55
C PRO A 121 7.01 -30.63 3.88
N THR A 122 7.45 -31.28 2.79
CA THR A 122 8.57 -30.75 1.99
C THR A 122 8.19 -29.46 1.25
N GLU A 123 9.18 -28.65 0.88
CA GLU A 123 9.02 -27.43 0.09
C GLU A 123 8.16 -27.65 -1.18
N LYS A 124 8.38 -28.77 -1.86
CA LYS A 124 7.62 -29.16 -3.05
C LYS A 124 6.14 -29.36 -2.73
N VAL A 125 5.84 -30.07 -1.66
CA VAL A 125 4.46 -30.33 -1.22
C VAL A 125 3.77 -29.02 -0.83
N ILE A 126 4.43 -28.13 -0.10
CA ILE A 126 3.90 -26.82 0.27
C ILE A 126 3.61 -25.99 -1.00
N THR A 127 4.54 -25.97 -1.95
CA THR A 127 4.35 -25.26 -3.23
C THR A 127 3.16 -25.83 -4.01
N ASP A 128 3.03 -27.15 -4.11
CA ASP A 128 1.92 -27.78 -4.81
C ASP A 128 0.57 -27.47 -4.14
N TRP A 129 0.52 -27.40 -2.83
CA TRP A 129 -0.69 -27.04 -2.10
C TRP A 129 -1.04 -25.55 -2.19
N ARG A 130 -0.06 -24.66 -2.18
CA ARG A 130 -0.29 -23.24 -2.45
C ARG A 130 -0.96 -22.98 -3.80
N ARG A 131 -0.70 -23.82 -4.79
CA ARG A 131 -1.38 -23.77 -6.10
C ARG A 131 -2.88 -24.06 -6.01
N LEU A 132 -3.35 -24.67 -4.95
CA LEU A 132 -4.78 -24.93 -4.73
C LEU A 132 -5.53 -23.68 -4.28
N VAL A 133 -4.86 -22.70 -3.67
CA VAL A 133 -5.46 -21.46 -3.20
C VAL A 133 -5.56 -20.46 -4.36
N PRO A 134 -6.77 -20.05 -4.76
CA PRO A 134 -6.94 -19.04 -5.81
C PRO A 134 -6.40 -17.67 -5.35
N ALA A 135 -5.73 -16.96 -6.25
CA ALA A 135 -5.26 -15.60 -5.97
C ALA A 135 -6.39 -14.64 -5.59
N GLY A 136 -7.58 -14.80 -6.19
CA GLY A 136 -8.76 -14.01 -5.85
C GLY A 136 -9.28 -14.18 -4.42
N LEU A 137 -8.93 -15.28 -3.74
CA LEU A 137 -9.23 -15.43 -2.31
C LEU A 137 -8.35 -14.49 -1.48
N LEU A 138 -7.05 -14.43 -1.76
CA LEU A 138 -6.12 -13.51 -1.09
C LEU A 138 -6.43 -12.04 -1.43
N GLU A 139 -6.86 -11.77 -2.65
CA GLU A 139 -7.39 -10.46 -3.04
C GLU A 139 -8.62 -10.08 -2.19
N SER A 140 -9.54 -11.00 -1.99
CA SER A 140 -10.73 -10.75 -1.17
C SER A 140 -10.35 -10.44 0.29
N LEU A 141 -9.33 -11.10 0.84
CA LEU A 141 -8.81 -10.80 2.18
C LEU A 141 -8.18 -9.41 2.24
N PHE A 142 -7.41 -9.02 1.21
CA PHE A 142 -6.87 -7.66 1.12
C PHE A 142 -8.00 -6.61 1.18
N TRP A 143 -9.05 -6.79 0.41
CA TRP A 143 -10.19 -5.85 0.41
C TRP A 143 -10.92 -5.80 1.76
N ARG A 144 -10.98 -6.91 2.49
CA ARG A 144 -11.52 -6.94 3.86
C ARG A 144 -10.62 -6.18 4.84
N ALA A 145 -9.30 -6.32 4.72
CA ALA A 145 -8.32 -5.62 5.55
C ALA A 145 -8.21 -4.13 5.21
N ALA A 146 -8.46 -3.73 3.97
CA ALA A 146 -8.27 -2.36 3.50
C ALA A 146 -9.39 -1.39 3.95
N GLY A 147 -10.62 -1.88 4.17
CA GLY A 147 -11.80 -1.04 4.36
C GLY A 147 -11.83 -0.17 5.62
N PRO A 148 -11.53 -0.68 6.81
CA PRO A 148 -11.88 -0.02 8.08
C PRO A 148 -10.93 1.08 8.56
N LEU A 149 -9.74 1.25 7.95
CA LEU A 149 -8.60 1.92 8.63
C LEU A 149 -8.52 3.43 8.44
N VAL A 150 -9.47 4.12 7.76
CA VAL A 150 -8.88 5.10 6.88
C VAL A 150 -9.33 6.54 7.04
N GLU A 151 -10.47 6.87 7.60
CA GLU A 151 -10.98 8.22 7.37
C GLU A 151 -10.70 9.23 8.48
N ASP A 152 -10.62 8.81 9.73
CA ASP A 152 -10.50 9.71 10.89
C ASP A 152 -9.36 9.35 11.86
N GLY A 153 -8.41 8.53 11.40
CA GLY A 153 -7.25 8.12 12.19
C GLY A 153 -6.21 9.23 12.38
N PRO A 154 -5.19 8.98 13.23
CA PRO A 154 -4.08 9.90 13.43
C PRO A 154 -3.40 10.30 12.12
N GLY A 155 -3.19 11.59 11.91
CA GLY A 155 -2.57 12.11 10.70
C GLY A 155 -3.53 12.30 9.51
N ALA A 156 -4.84 12.14 9.68
CA ALA A 156 -5.82 12.45 8.65
C ALA A 156 -5.66 13.89 8.14
N VAL A 157 -5.73 14.07 6.83
CA VAL A 157 -5.68 15.37 6.16
C VAL A 157 -6.96 15.55 5.36
N ARG A 158 -7.54 16.75 5.45
CA ARG A 158 -8.72 17.12 4.69
C ARG A 158 -8.46 18.37 3.84
N LEU A 159 -9.01 18.38 2.65
CA LEU A 159 -9.07 19.57 1.79
C LEU A 159 -10.52 19.75 1.35
N ALA A 160 -11.05 20.96 1.53
CA ALA A 160 -12.47 21.25 1.24
C ALA A 160 -13.44 20.28 1.95
N GLY A 161 -13.12 19.85 3.18
CA GLY A 161 -13.90 18.88 3.96
C GLY A 161 -13.72 17.42 3.55
N MET A 162 -13.09 17.13 2.42
CA MET A 162 -12.88 15.77 1.89
C MET A 162 -11.57 15.17 2.37
N SER A 163 -11.58 13.86 2.60
CA SER A 163 -10.39 13.09 2.96
C SER A 163 -9.39 13.05 1.80
N VAL A 164 -8.10 13.15 2.13
CA VAL A 164 -6.99 13.15 1.16
C VAL A 164 -6.35 11.77 1.11
N CYS A 165 -6.20 11.26 -0.11
CA CYS A 165 -5.40 10.06 -0.38
C CYS A 165 -4.35 10.35 -1.47
N ALA A 166 -3.36 9.47 -1.59
CA ALA A 166 -2.32 9.60 -2.59
C ALA A 166 -2.22 8.33 -3.44
N ALA A 167 -2.08 8.52 -4.75
CA ALA A 167 -1.79 7.43 -5.67
C ALA A 167 -0.29 7.35 -5.96
N ASP A 168 0.23 6.13 -6.00
CA ASP A 168 1.60 5.87 -6.42
C ASP A 168 1.72 4.46 -7.00
N GLY A 169 2.84 4.20 -7.67
CA GLY A 169 3.15 2.91 -8.26
C GLY A 169 4.52 2.41 -7.89
N MET A 170 4.69 1.10 -7.91
CA MET A 170 6.00 0.49 -7.76
C MET A 170 6.17 -0.73 -8.65
N LEU A 171 7.42 -1.05 -8.93
CA LEU A 171 7.83 -2.29 -9.56
C LEU A 171 8.40 -3.23 -8.51
N VAL A 172 7.97 -4.48 -8.57
CA VAL A 172 8.41 -5.57 -7.69
C VAL A 172 9.10 -6.61 -8.54
N ASN A 173 10.36 -6.93 -8.23
CA ASN A 173 11.09 -7.96 -8.94
C ASN A 173 10.48 -9.34 -8.66
N LEU A 174 10.52 -10.20 -9.65
CA LEU A 174 9.97 -11.55 -9.58
C LEU A 174 11.09 -12.57 -9.79
N ALA A 175 10.84 -13.80 -9.31
CA ALA A 175 11.70 -14.93 -9.65
C ALA A 175 11.84 -15.06 -11.17
N ASP A 176 13.09 -15.18 -11.64
CA ASP A 176 13.41 -15.21 -13.06
C ASP A 176 13.07 -16.57 -13.68
N THR A 177 11.86 -16.67 -14.16
CA THR A 177 11.37 -17.84 -14.89
C THR A 177 10.77 -17.44 -16.24
N PRO A 178 10.83 -18.32 -17.26
CA PRO A 178 10.21 -18.05 -18.55
C PRO A 178 8.72 -17.69 -18.43
N ALA A 179 7.99 -18.34 -17.52
CA ALA A 179 6.58 -18.09 -17.28
C ALA A 179 6.33 -16.67 -16.71
N ASN A 180 7.14 -16.23 -15.74
CA ASN A 180 7.03 -14.88 -15.19
C ASN A 180 7.44 -13.82 -16.22
N ARG A 181 8.50 -14.05 -17.02
CA ARG A 181 8.90 -13.15 -18.11
C ARG A 181 7.78 -12.98 -19.14
N ALA A 182 7.15 -14.08 -19.55
CA ALA A 182 6.05 -14.05 -20.52
C ALA A 182 4.81 -13.30 -19.98
N ALA A 183 4.46 -13.51 -18.70
CA ALA A 183 3.25 -12.96 -18.10
C ALA A 183 3.40 -11.48 -17.72
N PHE A 184 4.51 -11.08 -17.12
CA PHE A 184 4.67 -9.76 -16.52
C PHE A 184 5.57 -8.82 -17.33
N GLY A 185 6.48 -9.37 -18.15
CA GLY A 185 7.48 -8.60 -18.88
C GLY A 185 8.60 -8.10 -17.97
N THR A 186 9.53 -7.38 -18.57
CA THR A 186 10.67 -6.74 -17.90
C THR A 186 10.57 -5.22 -18.09
N ALA A 187 10.99 -4.44 -17.11
CA ALA A 187 11.02 -2.99 -17.22
C ALA A 187 12.44 -2.49 -17.49
N GLY A 188 12.53 -1.32 -18.12
CA GLY A 188 13.78 -0.57 -18.23
C GLY A 188 14.47 -0.63 -19.59
N THR A 189 13.98 -1.48 -20.51
CA THR A 189 14.53 -1.54 -21.87
C THR A 189 13.40 -1.63 -22.90
N SER A 190 13.54 -0.91 -24.01
CA SER A 190 12.54 -0.92 -25.10
C SER A 190 12.45 -2.29 -25.80
N ASP A 191 13.51 -3.08 -25.72
CA ASP A 191 13.64 -4.41 -26.30
C ASP A 191 13.21 -5.55 -25.35
N GLY A 192 12.80 -5.23 -24.11
CA GLY A 192 12.40 -6.23 -23.13
C GLY A 192 13.55 -7.00 -22.50
N SER A 193 14.81 -6.57 -22.68
CA SER A 193 16.02 -7.22 -22.16
C SER A 193 16.32 -6.92 -20.70
N GLY A 194 15.37 -6.38 -19.94
CA GLY A 194 15.54 -6.09 -18.51
C GLY A 194 15.99 -7.33 -17.72
N PRO A 195 16.78 -7.13 -16.64
CA PRO A 195 17.44 -8.24 -15.93
C PRO A 195 16.45 -9.23 -15.32
N PHE A 196 15.30 -8.75 -14.84
CA PHE A 196 14.30 -9.58 -14.15
C PHE A 196 12.88 -9.25 -14.62
N PRO A 197 11.96 -10.24 -14.59
CA PRO A 197 10.54 -9.96 -14.74
C PRO A 197 10.03 -9.14 -13.56
N GLN A 198 9.08 -8.25 -13.80
CA GLN A 198 8.58 -7.35 -12.77
C GLN A 198 7.06 -7.25 -12.78
N LEU A 199 6.48 -7.30 -11.58
CA LEU A 199 5.09 -6.96 -11.33
C LEU A 199 4.98 -5.46 -11.09
N ARG A 200 4.02 -4.79 -11.73
CA ARG A 200 3.65 -3.43 -11.41
C ARG A 200 2.48 -3.43 -10.43
N LEU A 201 2.65 -2.74 -9.34
CA LEU A 201 1.61 -2.48 -8.36
C LEU A 201 1.28 -0.99 -8.39
N VAL A 202 0.01 -0.64 -8.47
CA VAL A 202 -0.47 0.74 -8.30
C VAL A 202 -1.51 0.73 -7.19
N GLY A 203 -1.43 1.68 -6.28
CA GLY A 203 -2.33 1.75 -5.14
C GLY A 203 -2.72 3.17 -4.76
N LEU A 204 -3.79 3.25 -4.00
CA LEU A 204 -4.25 4.45 -3.31
C LEU A 204 -3.96 4.26 -1.83
N ALA A 205 -3.19 5.17 -1.23
CA ALA A 205 -2.88 5.18 0.19
C ALA A 205 -3.57 6.36 0.87
N ALA A 206 -4.20 6.10 2.01
CA ALA A 206 -4.71 7.16 2.86
C ALA A 206 -3.60 7.77 3.71
N ARG A 207 -3.72 9.06 4.02
CA ARG A 207 -2.81 9.72 4.94
C ARG A 207 -2.99 9.21 6.37
N ALA A 208 -4.25 9.01 6.78
CA ALA A 208 -4.57 8.41 8.07
C ALA A 208 -4.02 6.98 8.16
N GLY A 209 -3.19 6.69 9.16
CA GLY A 209 -2.61 5.37 9.38
C GLY A 209 -1.73 4.85 8.24
N ARG A 210 -1.46 5.63 7.20
CA ARG A 210 -0.73 5.19 5.99
C ARG A 210 -1.27 3.90 5.37
N ALA A 211 -2.57 3.67 5.55
CA ALA A 211 -3.25 2.47 5.09
C ALA A 211 -3.50 2.51 3.58
N MET A 212 -3.39 1.35 2.93
CA MET A 212 -3.73 1.24 1.53
C MET A 212 -5.24 1.09 1.38
N LEU A 213 -5.89 2.05 0.71
CA LEU A 213 -7.33 2.04 0.40
C LEU A 213 -7.67 0.97 -0.63
N GLY A 214 -6.79 0.81 -1.58
CA GLY A 214 -6.96 -0.14 -2.65
C GLY A 214 -5.73 -0.27 -3.51
N ALA A 215 -5.63 -1.38 -4.23
CA ALA A 215 -4.51 -1.67 -5.12
C ALA A 215 -4.95 -2.43 -6.37
N ILE A 216 -4.12 -2.36 -7.41
CA ILE A 216 -4.24 -3.13 -8.64
C ILE A 216 -2.87 -3.63 -9.07
N LEU A 217 -2.84 -4.86 -9.57
CA LEU A 217 -1.64 -5.53 -10.06
C LEU A 217 -1.65 -5.60 -11.59
N GLY A 218 -0.48 -5.47 -12.20
CA GLY A 218 -0.31 -5.61 -13.64
C GLY A 218 1.12 -5.95 -14.05
N GLY A 219 1.32 -6.27 -15.31
CA GLY A 219 2.66 -6.41 -15.88
C GLY A 219 3.27 -5.05 -16.26
N THR A 220 4.54 -5.05 -16.63
CA THR A 220 5.30 -3.84 -16.99
C THR A 220 4.77 -3.13 -18.25
N ARG A 221 4.04 -3.84 -19.10
CA ARG A 221 3.42 -3.27 -20.31
C ARG A 221 2.27 -2.30 -20.00
N ALA A 222 1.64 -2.43 -18.83
CA ALA A 222 0.59 -1.51 -18.41
C ALA A 222 1.22 -0.34 -17.62
N GLY A 223 1.00 0.90 -18.08
CA GLY A 223 1.45 2.11 -17.39
C GLY A 223 0.67 2.34 -16.08
N GLU A 224 1.26 3.12 -15.17
CA GLU A 224 0.64 3.44 -13.87
C GLU A 224 -0.70 4.15 -14.03
N GLN A 225 -0.81 5.10 -14.95
CA GLN A 225 -2.08 5.78 -15.28
C GLN A 225 -3.16 4.80 -15.74
N THR A 226 -2.80 3.85 -16.61
CA THR A 226 -3.73 2.84 -17.11
C THR A 226 -4.23 1.94 -15.99
N LEU A 227 -3.34 1.52 -15.09
CA LEU A 227 -3.71 0.68 -13.95
C LEU A 227 -4.58 1.46 -12.97
N LEU A 228 -4.23 2.71 -12.64
CA LEU A 228 -5.04 3.53 -11.73
C LEU A 228 -6.43 3.79 -12.32
N LYS A 229 -6.53 4.10 -13.63
CA LYS A 229 -7.82 4.24 -14.32
C LYS A 229 -8.67 2.97 -14.22
N ARG A 230 -8.05 1.78 -14.39
CA ARG A 230 -8.74 0.49 -14.21
C ARG A 230 -9.19 0.27 -12.76
N LEU A 231 -8.38 0.67 -11.77
CA LEU A 231 -8.75 0.59 -10.36
C LEU A 231 -9.96 1.46 -10.06
N VAL A 232 -9.97 2.72 -10.52
CA VAL A 232 -11.09 3.64 -10.35
C VAL A 232 -12.36 3.12 -11.05
N ALA A 233 -12.25 2.62 -12.27
CA ALA A 233 -13.38 2.03 -12.99
C ALA A 233 -13.98 0.81 -12.27
N ARG A 234 -13.14 0.01 -11.62
CA ARG A 234 -13.55 -1.19 -10.88
C ARG A 234 -14.13 -0.85 -9.49
N ARG A 235 -13.60 0.18 -8.85
CA ARG A 235 -13.91 0.59 -7.48
C ARG A 235 -13.98 2.12 -7.39
N PRO A 236 -15.03 2.72 -7.99
CA PRO A 236 -15.22 4.18 -7.96
C PRO A 236 -15.38 4.72 -6.53
N ASP A 237 -15.88 3.90 -5.60
CA ASP A 237 -16.01 4.20 -4.18
C ASP A 237 -14.68 4.56 -3.49
N LEU A 238 -13.55 4.15 -4.03
CA LEU A 238 -12.23 4.48 -3.49
C LEU A 238 -11.85 5.96 -3.67
N VAL A 239 -12.43 6.63 -4.64
CA VAL A 239 -12.14 8.03 -4.95
C VAL A 239 -13.33 8.96 -4.71
N ALA A 240 -14.54 8.43 -4.66
CA ALA A 240 -15.75 9.22 -4.42
C ALA A 240 -15.67 9.99 -3.10
N GLY A 241 -15.90 11.30 -3.14
CA GLY A 241 -15.82 12.20 -1.98
C GLY A 241 -14.40 12.39 -1.42
N ARG A 242 -13.35 12.05 -2.19
CA ARG A 242 -11.94 12.20 -1.78
C ARG A 242 -11.17 13.09 -2.74
N VAL A 243 -10.07 13.61 -2.22
CA VAL A 243 -9.05 14.31 -3.02
C VAL A 243 -7.87 13.36 -3.23
N VAL A 244 -7.60 13.02 -4.49
CA VAL A 244 -6.50 12.14 -4.88
C VAL A 244 -5.28 12.97 -5.25
N CYS A 245 -4.19 12.80 -4.51
CA CYS A 245 -2.91 13.43 -4.81
C CYS A 245 -2.01 12.46 -5.60
N PHE A 246 -1.38 12.93 -6.67
CA PHE A 246 -0.38 12.14 -7.38
C PHE A 246 0.74 12.98 -7.99
N ASP A 247 1.85 12.31 -8.28
CA ASP A 247 3.05 12.96 -8.78
C ASP A 247 2.90 13.38 -10.25
N ARG A 248 3.94 14.06 -10.78
CA ARG A 248 3.98 14.58 -12.16
C ARG A 248 3.90 13.51 -13.26
N ASN A 249 3.98 12.21 -12.92
CA ASN A 249 3.92 11.14 -13.91
C ASN A 249 2.48 10.65 -14.15
N PHE A 250 1.57 10.95 -13.23
CA PHE A 250 0.17 10.52 -13.31
C PHE A 250 -0.75 11.49 -14.06
N PRO A 251 -0.58 12.83 -14.08
CA PRO A 251 -1.57 13.71 -14.68
C PRO A 251 -1.78 13.37 -16.16
N GLY A 252 -2.98 12.96 -16.47
CA GLY A 252 -3.47 12.74 -17.82
C GLY A 252 -4.97 13.00 -17.84
N HIS A 253 -5.48 13.62 -18.92
CA HIS A 253 -6.88 13.97 -19.07
C HIS A 253 -7.82 12.81 -18.68
N ASP A 254 -7.66 11.65 -19.30
CA ASP A 254 -8.56 10.52 -19.13
C ASP A 254 -8.59 9.93 -17.72
N LEU A 255 -7.46 9.97 -17.01
CA LEU A 255 -7.40 9.53 -15.63
C LEU A 255 -8.10 10.50 -14.71
N ILE A 256 -7.85 11.80 -14.89
CA ILE A 256 -8.45 12.85 -14.06
C ILE A 256 -9.96 12.89 -14.31
N ALA A 257 -10.39 12.81 -15.58
CA ALA A 257 -11.81 12.71 -15.93
C ALA A 257 -12.48 11.51 -15.24
N ALA A 258 -11.87 10.32 -15.30
CA ALA A 258 -12.41 9.13 -14.64
C ALA A 258 -12.54 9.28 -13.11
N ILE A 259 -11.63 10.00 -12.46
CA ILE A 259 -11.73 10.29 -11.02
C ILE A 259 -12.88 11.29 -10.74
N VAL A 260 -12.99 12.33 -11.56
CA VAL A 260 -14.08 13.32 -11.44
C VAL A 260 -15.44 12.69 -11.69
N ASP A 261 -15.57 11.87 -12.73
CA ASP A 261 -16.79 11.12 -13.07
C ASP A 261 -17.21 10.17 -11.93
N ALA A 262 -16.23 9.65 -11.18
CA ALA A 262 -16.46 8.84 -9.99
C ALA A 262 -16.79 9.67 -8.72
N GLY A 263 -16.90 11.01 -8.82
CA GLY A 263 -17.20 11.90 -7.70
C GLY A 263 -15.98 12.24 -6.83
N GLY A 264 -14.76 12.05 -7.33
CA GLY A 264 -13.52 12.43 -6.68
C GLY A 264 -12.95 13.74 -7.18
N HIS A 265 -11.93 14.25 -6.50
CA HIS A 265 -11.16 15.41 -6.91
C HIS A 265 -9.67 15.10 -6.98
N VAL A 266 -8.92 15.95 -7.66
CA VAL A 266 -7.49 15.72 -7.90
C VAL A 266 -6.68 16.94 -7.48
N VAL A 267 -5.50 16.66 -6.88
CA VAL A 267 -4.39 17.60 -6.74
C VAL A 267 -3.14 16.94 -7.33
N ALA A 268 -2.54 17.53 -8.34
CA ALA A 268 -1.41 16.94 -9.02
C ALA A 268 -0.35 17.97 -9.44
N ARG A 269 0.92 17.55 -9.45
CA ARG A 269 1.99 18.34 -10.07
C ARG A 269 2.03 18.07 -11.57
N VAL A 270 2.13 19.12 -12.35
CA VAL A 270 2.27 19.03 -13.80
C VAL A 270 3.76 18.93 -14.18
N LYS A 271 4.08 18.17 -15.22
CA LYS A 271 5.44 18.14 -15.77
C LYS A 271 5.80 19.49 -16.36
N ALA A 272 7.06 19.89 -16.19
CA ALA A 272 7.60 21.02 -16.92
C ALA A 272 7.43 20.83 -18.45
N GLY A 273 6.97 21.87 -19.13
CA GLY A 273 6.72 21.83 -20.58
C GLY A 273 5.31 21.40 -21.00
N ILE A 274 4.44 21.02 -20.08
CA ILE A 274 3.02 20.88 -20.40
C ILE A 274 2.41 22.29 -20.46
N ALA A 275 1.96 22.69 -21.65
CA ALA A 275 1.23 23.94 -21.82
C ALA A 275 -0.15 23.82 -21.20
N LEU A 276 -0.42 24.64 -20.20
CA LEU A 276 -1.76 24.85 -19.67
C LEU A 276 -2.28 26.14 -20.31
N PRO A 277 -3.28 26.07 -21.20
CA PRO A 277 -3.85 27.26 -21.82
C PRO A 277 -4.34 28.23 -20.76
N MET A 278 -4.23 29.52 -21.00
CA MET A 278 -4.70 30.55 -20.08
C MET A 278 -5.99 31.16 -20.63
N GLU A 279 -7.02 31.22 -19.80
CA GLU A 279 -8.20 31.99 -20.13
C GLU A 279 -7.91 33.49 -19.98
N PRO A 280 -8.39 34.32 -20.90
CA PRO A 280 -8.42 35.76 -20.66
C PRO A 280 -9.10 36.01 -19.32
N ASP A 281 -8.55 36.85 -18.48
CA ASP A 281 -9.09 37.18 -17.14
C ASP A 281 -9.21 35.97 -16.17
N GLY A 282 -8.53 34.86 -16.45
CA GLY A 282 -8.60 33.63 -15.65
C GLY A 282 -7.89 33.66 -14.29
N TRP A 283 -7.23 34.76 -13.93
CA TRP A 283 -6.56 34.91 -12.64
C TRP A 283 -7.54 35.10 -11.50
N LEU A 284 -7.28 34.40 -10.39
CA LEU A 284 -8.08 34.42 -9.18
C LEU A 284 -7.33 35.16 -8.05
N PRO A 285 -8.09 35.69 -7.05
CA PRO A 285 -7.51 36.49 -5.95
C PRO A 285 -6.41 35.78 -5.14
N ASP A 286 -6.37 34.44 -5.13
CA ASP A 286 -5.36 33.64 -4.44
C ASP A 286 -4.10 33.38 -5.28
N GLY A 287 -3.97 34.03 -6.45
CA GLY A 287 -2.85 33.86 -7.37
C GLY A 287 -2.91 32.59 -8.22
N SER A 288 -3.98 31.82 -8.11
CA SER A 288 -4.24 30.71 -9.04
C SER A 288 -4.98 31.19 -10.29
N ARG A 289 -5.07 30.34 -11.32
CA ARG A 289 -5.76 30.67 -12.56
C ARG A 289 -6.60 29.52 -13.08
N MET A 290 -7.69 29.84 -13.74
CA MET A 290 -8.52 28.89 -14.46
C MET A 290 -7.82 28.43 -15.73
N THR A 291 -7.90 27.16 -16.02
CA THR A 291 -7.33 26.53 -17.21
C THR A 291 -8.06 25.20 -17.49
N TRP A 292 -7.60 24.46 -18.48
CA TRP A 292 -8.14 23.14 -18.80
C TRP A 292 -7.06 22.18 -19.25
N LEU A 293 -7.36 20.89 -19.12
CA LEU A 293 -6.60 19.83 -19.77
C LEU A 293 -7.29 19.47 -21.10
N ASN A 294 -6.50 19.41 -22.16
CA ASN A 294 -7.00 18.99 -23.46
C ASN A 294 -7.26 17.48 -23.48
N ALA A 295 -8.40 17.09 -24.00
CA ALA A 295 -8.72 15.71 -24.25
C ALA A 295 -7.86 15.14 -25.41
N PRO A 296 -7.58 13.83 -25.44
CA PRO A 296 -6.92 13.18 -26.57
C PRO A 296 -7.66 13.36 -27.90
N SER A 297 -8.99 13.56 -27.85
CA SER A 297 -9.81 13.85 -29.03
C SER A 297 -9.51 15.20 -29.69
N GLY A 298 -8.87 16.10 -28.96
CA GLY A 298 -8.61 17.50 -29.41
C GLY A 298 -9.87 18.39 -29.44
N ARG A 299 -11.07 17.86 -29.17
CA ARG A 299 -12.32 18.63 -29.22
C ARG A 299 -12.44 19.53 -28.00
N ALA A 300 -12.87 20.77 -28.23
CA ALA A 300 -13.06 21.76 -27.15
C ALA A 300 -14.13 21.31 -26.13
N ALA A 301 -15.18 20.63 -26.59
CA ALA A 301 -16.25 20.12 -25.72
C ALA A 301 -15.77 19.06 -24.71
N ASP A 302 -14.65 18.38 -25.01
CA ASP A 302 -14.11 17.33 -24.14
C ASP A 302 -13.02 17.86 -23.20
N ARG A 303 -12.81 19.19 -23.14
CA ARG A 303 -11.83 19.82 -22.23
C ARG A 303 -12.24 19.63 -20.79
N LEU A 304 -11.30 19.28 -19.94
CA LEU A 304 -11.53 19.14 -18.50
C LEU A 304 -11.08 20.42 -17.80
N PRO A 305 -11.99 21.21 -17.20
CA PRO A 305 -11.61 22.40 -16.48
C PRO A 305 -10.82 22.03 -15.23
N VAL A 306 -9.74 22.76 -15.00
CA VAL A 306 -8.90 22.65 -13.80
C VAL A 306 -8.43 24.04 -13.39
N ARG A 307 -8.02 24.17 -12.16
CA ARG A 307 -7.38 25.36 -11.63
C ARG A 307 -5.89 25.09 -11.43
N ALA A 308 -5.04 25.98 -11.89
CA ALA A 308 -3.60 25.87 -11.78
C ALA A 308 -3.03 26.95 -10.85
N ALA A 309 -2.04 26.59 -10.03
CA ALA A 309 -1.26 27.51 -9.23
C ALA A 309 0.24 27.24 -9.42
N GLU A 310 0.98 28.28 -9.70
CA GLU A 310 2.44 28.22 -9.82
C GLU A 310 3.09 28.65 -8.50
N HIS A 311 3.96 27.82 -7.99
CA HIS A 311 4.68 28.07 -6.76
C HIS A 311 6.17 28.18 -7.04
N ASN A 312 6.75 29.31 -6.69
CA ASN A 312 8.20 29.47 -6.68
C ASN A 312 8.73 29.08 -5.30
N VAL A 313 9.60 28.08 -5.30
CA VAL A 313 10.28 27.61 -4.10
C VAL A 313 11.70 28.14 -4.14
N VAL A 314 12.03 29.06 -3.25
CA VAL A 314 13.37 29.61 -3.12
C VAL A 314 14.06 28.95 -1.93
N LEU A 315 15.16 28.26 -2.20
CA LEU A 315 15.96 27.56 -1.20
C LEU A 315 17.21 28.39 -0.87
N PRO A 316 17.37 28.85 0.37
CA PRO A 316 18.59 29.51 0.79
C PRO A 316 19.74 28.48 0.85
N HIS A 317 20.84 28.80 0.20
CA HIS A 317 22.05 28.00 0.14
C HIS A 317 23.11 28.52 1.11
N GLY A 318 23.99 27.67 1.64
CA GLY A 318 24.98 28.04 2.63
C GLY A 318 26.07 29.00 2.15
N ASP A 319 26.18 29.19 0.84
CA ASP A 319 27.10 30.12 0.16
C ASP A 319 26.43 31.44 -0.26
N GLY A 320 25.21 31.69 0.19
CA GLY A 320 24.43 32.88 -0.18
C GLY A 320 23.74 32.78 -1.54
N VAL A 321 23.92 31.69 -2.27
CA VAL A 321 23.20 31.44 -3.53
C VAL A 321 21.76 31.00 -3.22
N GLN A 322 20.82 31.57 -3.94
CA GLN A 322 19.42 31.14 -3.90
C GLN A 322 19.13 30.23 -5.09
N VAL A 323 18.65 29.01 -4.81
CA VAL A 323 18.17 28.11 -5.86
C VAL A 323 16.64 28.20 -5.88
N SER A 324 16.08 28.60 -7.01
CA SER A 324 14.64 28.60 -7.22
C SER A 324 14.20 27.43 -8.09
N ASP A 325 13.10 26.78 -7.69
CA ASP A 325 12.40 25.76 -8.50
C ASP A 325 10.93 26.17 -8.62
N THR A 326 10.39 26.08 -9.82
CA THR A 326 8.99 26.37 -10.09
C THR A 326 8.19 25.08 -10.15
N CYS A 327 7.12 25.02 -9.38
CA CYS A 327 6.22 23.88 -9.31
C CYS A 327 4.81 24.31 -9.66
N THR A 328 4.26 23.81 -10.76
CA THR A 328 2.87 24.02 -11.13
C THR A 328 2.01 22.88 -10.59
N LEU A 329 1.04 23.22 -9.76
CA LEU A 329 0.01 22.31 -9.27
C LEU A 329 -1.31 22.60 -9.99
N ILE A 330 -2.04 21.52 -10.31
CA ILE A 330 -3.42 21.60 -10.81
C ILE A 330 -4.36 20.92 -9.84
N THR A 331 -5.60 21.42 -9.81
CA THR A 331 -6.69 20.81 -9.04
C THR A 331 -8.00 20.90 -9.79
N THR A 332 -8.88 19.92 -9.58
CA THR A 332 -10.27 19.94 -10.06
C THR A 332 -11.22 20.66 -9.08
N LEU A 333 -10.70 21.17 -7.94
CA LEU A 333 -11.42 22.06 -7.05
C LEU A 333 -11.32 23.48 -7.59
N LEU A 334 -12.37 23.93 -8.30
CA LEU A 334 -12.32 25.17 -9.07
C LEU A 334 -12.55 26.42 -8.20
N ASP A 335 -13.31 26.32 -7.11
CA ASP A 335 -13.53 27.45 -6.20
C ASP A 335 -12.31 27.68 -5.28
N HIS A 336 -11.60 28.76 -5.51
CA HIS A 336 -10.42 29.16 -4.73
C HIS A 336 -10.75 29.49 -3.26
N ARG A 337 -11.99 29.83 -2.94
CA ARG A 337 -12.42 30.10 -1.55
C ARG A 337 -12.57 28.81 -0.75
N VAL A 338 -12.97 27.73 -1.43
CA VAL A 338 -13.11 26.39 -0.80
C VAL A 338 -11.77 25.67 -0.68
N ALA A 339 -10.89 25.86 -1.66
CA ALA A 339 -9.55 25.26 -1.70
C ALA A 339 -8.49 26.30 -2.13
N PRO A 340 -8.06 27.21 -1.26
CA PRO A 340 -7.04 28.21 -1.61
C PRO A 340 -5.75 27.58 -2.11
N ALA A 341 -4.99 28.31 -2.96
CA ALA A 341 -3.76 27.82 -3.57
C ALA A 341 -2.75 27.26 -2.56
N ASP A 342 -2.60 27.93 -1.41
CA ASP A 342 -1.72 27.47 -0.33
C ASP A 342 -2.22 26.17 0.34
N ALA A 343 -3.53 26.01 0.51
CA ALA A 343 -4.11 24.78 1.04
C ALA A 343 -3.92 23.61 0.05
N VAL A 344 -4.07 23.86 -1.26
CA VAL A 344 -3.76 22.88 -2.32
C VAL A 344 -2.30 22.47 -2.26
N ARG A 345 -1.37 23.44 -2.10
CA ARG A 345 0.05 23.17 -1.96
C ARG A 345 0.37 22.35 -0.70
N ALA A 346 -0.15 22.77 0.44
CA ALA A 346 0.04 22.06 1.71
C ALA A 346 -0.47 20.63 1.60
N THR A 347 -1.62 20.42 0.99
CA THR A 347 -2.18 19.08 0.72
C THR A 347 -1.26 18.26 -0.19
N TYR A 348 -0.76 18.84 -1.28
CA TYR A 348 0.16 18.14 -2.17
C TYR A 348 1.44 17.69 -1.46
N LEU A 349 1.99 18.49 -0.56
CA LEU A 349 3.19 18.12 0.20
C LEU A 349 2.98 16.90 1.09
N THR A 350 1.76 16.66 1.59
CA THR A 350 1.47 15.45 2.38
C THR A 350 1.60 14.16 1.58
N ARG A 351 1.59 14.22 0.24
CA ARG A 351 1.78 13.07 -0.64
C ARG A 351 3.06 12.30 -0.32
N TRP A 352 4.15 13.00 -0.01
CA TRP A 352 5.44 12.37 0.31
C TRP A 352 5.37 11.43 1.50
N SER A 353 4.79 11.90 2.59
CA SER A 353 4.61 11.08 3.79
C SER A 353 3.47 10.05 3.65
N THR A 354 2.59 10.20 2.66
CA THR A 354 1.50 9.26 2.38
C THR A 354 1.95 8.13 1.48
N SER A 355 2.25 8.41 0.21
CA SER A 355 2.52 7.34 -0.76
C SER A 355 4.00 6.92 -0.78
N GLU A 356 4.95 7.86 -0.83
CA GLU A 356 6.37 7.49 -0.92
C GLU A 356 6.86 6.77 0.34
N THR A 357 6.39 7.18 1.53
CA THR A 357 6.71 6.47 2.77
C THR A 357 6.04 5.10 2.79
N THR A 358 4.74 5.03 2.47
CA THR A 358 3.98 3.77 2.43
C THR A 358 4.63 2.75 1.51
N PHE A 359 4.85 3.10 0.25
CA PHE A 359 5.49 2.19 -0.71
C PHE A 359 6.98 1.99 -0.43
N GLY A 360 7.65 2.95 0.20
CA GLY A 360 9.04 2.82 0.65
C GLY A 360 9.19 1.80 1.77
N GLU A 361 8.31 1.83 2.75
CA GLU A 361 8.27 0.85 3.85
C GLU A 361 7.99 -0.55 3.32
N ASP A 362 7.04 -0.69 2.40
CA ASP A 362 6.74 -1.96 1.76
C ASP A 362 7.96 -2.52 1.01
N LYS A 363 8.70 -1.67 0.29
CA LYS A 363 9.89 -2.07 -0.46
C LYS A 363 11.08 -2.45 0.40
N THR A 364 11.28 -1.80 1.53
CA THR A 364 12.55 -1.90 2.28
C THR A 364 12.43 -2.74 3.53
N THR A 365 11.28 -2.73 4.20
CA THR A 365 11.12 -3.36 5.51
C THR A 365 10.67 -4.81 5.37
N ILE A 366 9.59 -5.05 4.63
CA ILE A 366 8.99 -6.39 4.59
C ILE A 366 9.78 -7.35 3.70
N THR A 367 10.44 -6.86 2.67
CA THR A 367 11.15 -7.73 1.73
C THR A 367 12.58 -8.08 2.14
N GLY A 368 13.03 -7.62 3.32
CA GLY A 368 14.38 -7.88 3.80
C GLY A 368 15.50 -7.24 2.96
N ALA A 369 15.15 -6.48 1.94
CA ALA A 369 16.10 -5.79 1.08
C ALA A 369 16.73 -4.62 1.85
N GLY A 370 17.68 -4.92 2.73
CA GLY A 370 18.53 -3.93 3.40
C GLY A 370 19.31 -3.07 2.41
N ASP A 371 19.41 -3.51 1.17
CA ASP A 371 19.97 -2.77 0.05
C ASP A 371 18.85 -2.16 -0.80
N ARG A 372 18.75 -0.83 -0.77
CA ARG A 372 17.80 -0.04 -1.59
C ARG A 372 17.99 -0.22 -3.10
N THR A 373 19.02 -0.93 -3.53
CA THR A 373 19.37 -1.09 -4.95
C THR A 373 18.67 -2.28 -5.60
N SER A 374 18.34 -3.34 -4.85
CA SER A 374 17.77 -4.57 -5.42
C SER A 374 16.25 -4.61 -5.46
N GLY A 375 15.56 -3.79 -4.67
CA GLY A 375 14.09 -3.77 -4.60
C GLY A 375 13.49 -5.07 -4.05
N PRO A 376 12.18 -5.11 -3.79
CA PRO A 376 11.50 -6.29 -3.29
C PRO A 376 11.47 -7.42 -4.33
N VAL A 377 11.59 -8.66 -3.88
CA VAL A 377 11.52 -9.85 -4.74
C VAL A 377 10.43 -10.78 -4.25
N LEU A 378 9.43 -11.06 -5.11
CA LEU A 378 8.48 -12.14 -4.88
C LEU A 378 9.09 -13.46 -5.36
N ARG A 379 9.06 -14.47 -4.48
CA ARG A 379 9.79 -15.73 -4.66
C ARG A 379 9.09 -16.74 -5.56
N SER A 380 7.81 -16.53 -5.87
CA SER A 380 7.01 -17.48 -6.63
C SER A 380 7.45 -17.58 -8.09
N GLY A 381 7.72 -18.80 -8.55
CA GLY A 381 8.20 -19.07 -9.91
C GLY A 381 7.12 -19.18 -10.99
N SER A 382 5.83 -19.02 -10.66
CA SER A 382 4.73 -19.05 -11.62
C SER A 382 3.79 -17.86 -11.47
N PRO A 383 3.21 -17.33 -12.57
CA PRO A 383 2.37 -16.14 -12.54
C PRO A 383 1.21 -16.22 -11.56
N ARG A 384 0.53 -17.36 -11.48
CA ARG A 384 -0.58 -17.57 -10.55
C ARG A 384 -0.14 -17.42 -9.09
N LEU A 385 0.99 -18.01 -8.73
CA LEU A 385 1.53 -17.92 -7.37
C LEU A 385 2.10 -16.53 -7.09
N VAL A 386 2.66 -15.83 -8.08
CA VAL A 386 3.11 -14.43 -7.95
C VAL A 386 1.94 -13.53 -7.56
N ILE A 387 0.81 -13.63 -8.26
CA ILE A 387 -0.38 -12.83 -7.94
C ILE A 387 -0.91 -13.16 -6.53
N ALA A 388 -0.94 -14.45 -6.16
CA ALA A 388 -1.35 -14.88 -4.83
C ALA A 388 -0.40 -14.34 -3.75
N GLU A 389 0.92 -14.42 -3.97
CA GLU A 389 1.92 -13.90 -3.05
C GLU A 389 1.85 -12.37 -2.91
N ALA A 390 1.62 -11.66 -4.03
CA ALA A 390 1.46 -10.20 -4.01
C ALA A 390 0.24 -9.76 -3.19
N TRP A 391 -0.91 -10.41 -3.33
CA TRP A 391 -2.09 -10.11 -2.53
C TRP A 391 -1.90 -10.49 -1.05
N ALA A 392 -1.22 -11.61 -0.77
CA ALA A 392 -0.86 -11.99 0.60
C ALA A 392 0.07 -10.95 1.24
N TRP A 393 1.06 -10.47 0.49
CA TRP A 393 1.97 -9.40 0.92
C TRP A 393 1.22 -8.10 1.22
N LEU A 394 0.33 -7.66 0.33
CA LEU A 394 -0.51 -6.48 0.57
C LEU A 394 -1.43 -6.66 1.78
N THR A 395 -1.99 -7.86 1.98
CA THR A 395 -2.79 -8.16 3.17
C THR A 395 -1.95 -8.06 4.43
N ALA A 396 -0.77 -8.68 4.46
CA ALA A 396 0.15 -8.62 5.60
C ALA A 396 0.54 -7.18 5.94
N THR A 397 0.89 -6.37 4.94
CA THR A 397 1.20 -4.96 5.10
C THR A 397 0.03 -4.19 5.70
N GLN A 398 -1.17 -4.46 5.22
CA GLN A 398 -2.38 -3.80 5.72
C GLN A 398 -2.67 -4.16 7.18
N LEU A 399 -2.48 -5.42 7.57
CA LEU A 399 -2.63 -5.85 8.96
C LEU A 399 -1.59 -5.19 9.89
N LEU A 400 -0.35 -5.04 9.44
CA LEU A 400 0.68 -4.31 10.17
C LEU A 400 0.29 -2.84 10.37
N ARG A 401 -0.26 -2.19 9.34
CA ARG A 401 -0.73 -0.80 9.44
C ARG A 401 -1.93 -0.66 10.35
N ALA A 402 -2.80 -1.66 10.37
CA ALA A 402 -3.91 -1.72 11.31
C ALA A 402 -3.43 -1.82 12.77
N SER A 403 -2.43 -2.66 13.02
CA SER A 403 -1.79 -2.78 14.33
C SER A 403 -1.16 -1.46 14.76
N ALA A 404 -0.45 -0.81 13.85
CA ALA A 404 0.16 0.49 14.05
C ALA A 404 -0.86 1.59 14.37
N ALA A 405 -1.93 1.69 13.57
CA ALA A 405 -3.00 2.65 13.80
C ALA A 405 -3.72 2.41 15.14
N ALA A 406 -3.95 1.14 15.50
CA ALA A 406 -4.53 0.79 16.80
C ALA A 406 -3.62 1.25 17.96
N ALA A 407 -2.30 1.10 17.81
CA ALA A 407 -1.32 1.58 18.78
C ALA A 407 -1.38 3.11 18.95
N LEU A 408 -1.45 3.84 17.83
CA LEU A 408 -1.56 5.30 17.84
C LEU A 408 -2.88 5.79 18.45
N ASN A 409 -3.96 5.08 18.25
CA ASN A 409 -5.27 5.42 18.82
C ASN A 409 -5.36 5.09 20.30
N SER A 410 -4.68 4.04 20.75
CA SER A 410 -4.73 3.57 22.14
C SER A 410 -3.66 4.15 23.05
N GLN A 411 -3.01 5.26 22.69
CA GLN A 411 -1.92 5.88 23.46
C GLN A 411 -2.27 6.02 24.94
N THR A 412 -1.95 4.99 25.72
CA THR A 412 -2.16 4.98 27.16
C THR A 412 -1.21 5.97 27.85
N ALA A 413 -1.54 6.39 29.07
CA ALA A 413 -0.65 7.22 29.88
C ALA A 413 0.74 6.58 30.07
N ALA A 414 0.79 5.24 30.19
CA ALA A 414 2.03 4.48 30.28
C ALA A 414 2.87 4.55 28.99
N ALA A 415 2.23 4.45 27.82
CA ALA A 415 2.91 4.58 26.52
C ALA A 415 3.45 6.00 26.32
N ARG A 416 2.71 7.02 26.77
CA ARG A 416 3.17 8.42 26.73
C ARG A 416 4.32 8.70 27.69
N ALA A 417 4.32 8.07 28.87
CA ALA A 417 5.38 8.23 29.87
C ALA A 417 6.75 7.70 29.42
N LEU A 418 6.77 6.77 28.45
CA LEU A 418 8.00 6.25 27.84
C LEU A 418 8.69 7.27 26.91
N ARG A 419 8.00 8.33 26.52
CA ARG A 419 8.57 9.40 25.70
C ARG A 419 9.44 10.31 26.57
N ARG A 420 10.74 10.35 26.30
CA ARG A 420 11.72 11.13 27.07
C ARG A 420 11.52 12.66 27.04
N THR A 421 10.67 13.17 26.17
CA THR A 421 10.41 14.59 25.99
C THR A 421 8.94 14.89 25.82
N ASN A 422 8.40 15.68 26.72
CA ASN A 422 7.19 16.49 26.59
C ASN A 422 5.81 15.83 26.46
N ASN A 423 5.53 14.68 26.97
CA ASN A 423 4.13 14.14 27.10
C ASN A 423 3.18 14.45 25.90
N THR A 424 3.75 14.74 24.71
CA THR A 424 3.00 14.99 23.49
C THR A 424 2.61 13.68 22.82
N PRO A 425 1.41 13.56 22.24
CA PRO A 425 1.01 12.36 21.50
C PRO A 425 1.98 12.07 20.35
N VAL A 426 2.25 10.78 20.11
CA VAL A 426 2.98 10.32 18.93
C VAL A 426 2.10 10.53 17.71
N VAL A 427 2.65 11.11 16.65
CA VAL A 427 1.95 11.27 15.38
C VAL A 427 2.38 10.18 14.39
N ALA A 428 1.53 9.92 13.40
CA ALA A 428 1.73 8.83 12.44
C ALA A 428 3.09 8.87 11.71
N ASP A 429 3.68 10.05 11.53
CA ASP A 429 4.98 10.20 10.86
C ASP A 429 6.17 9.83 11.74
N GLU A 430 5.99 9.77 13.06
CA GLU A 430 7.03 9.38 14.02
C GLU A 430 7.05 7.87 14.27
N GLU A 431 6.01 7.16 13.87
CA GLU A 431 5.89 5.73 14.05
C GLU A 431 6.90 4.95 13.21
N SER A 432 7.53 3.96 13.82
CA SER A 432 8.44 3.06 13.11
C SER A 432 7.72 1.80 12.61
N PHE A 433 7.40 1.77 11.33
CA PHE A 433 6.83 0.57 10.70
C PHE A 433 7.72 -0.68 10.85
N THR A 434 9.04 -0.50 10.84
CA THR A 434 10.01 -1.60 11.08
C THR A 434 9.87 -2.19 12.48
N ALA A 435 9.60 -1.35 13.50
CA ALA A 435 9.39 -1.84 14.86
C ALA A 435 8.08 -2.65 14.96
N VAL A 436 7.01 -2.17 14.35
CA VAL A 436 5.72 -2.89 14.26
C VAL A 436 5.91 -4.24 13.56
N TRP A 437 6.60 -4.27 12.43
CA TRP A 437 6.88 -5.50 11.69
C TRP A 437 7.69 -6.51 12.50
N ARG A 438 8.79 -6.09 13.14
CA ARG A 438 9.61 -6.97 13.99
C ARG A 438 8.82 -7.53 15.16
N HIS A 439 8.03 -6.69 15.81
CA HIS A 439 7.17 -7.13 16.90
C HIS A 439 6.12 -8.14 16.41
N ALA A 440 5.48 -7.88 15.28
CA ALA A 440 4.47 -8.77 14.72
C ALA A 440 5.05 -10.17 14.41
N ILE A 441 6.25 -10.24 13.81
CA ILE A 441 6.94 -11.52 13.60
C ILE A 441 7.23 -12.21 14.93
N HIS A 442 7.79 -11.47 15.89
CA HIS A 442 8.08 -12.03 17.20
C HIS A 442 6.80 -12.57 17.86
N ALA A 443 5.74 -11.78 17.90
CA ALA A 443 4.45 -12.19 18.48
C ALA A 443 3.86 -13.40 17.74
N MET A 444 3.91 -13.43 16.41
CA MET A 444 3.43 -14.55 15.59
C MET A 444 4.22 -15.84 15.84
N THR A 445 5.51 -15.74 16.21
CA THR A 445 6.40 -16.90 16.43
C THR A 445 6.57 -17.28 17.89
N THR A 446 6.19 -16.43 18.84
CA THR A 446 6.40 -16.65 20.29
C THR A 446 5.13 -16.51 21.15
N SER A 447 4.11 -15.82 20.66
CA SER A 447 2.87 -15.62 21.42
C SER A 447 1.89 -16.76 21.20
N GLN A 448 1.39 -17.31 22.29
CA GLN A 448 0.37 -18.38 22.29
C GLN A 448 -1.06 -17.85 22.10
N VAL A 449 -1.24 -16.72 21.45
CA VAL A 449 -2.57 -16.21 21.13
C VAL A 449 -3.19 -17.10 20.05
N THR A 450 -3.99 -18.04 20.51
CA THR A 450 -4.74 -18.98 19.67
C THR A 450 -6.24 -18.62 19.69
N ALA A 451 -7.02 -19.26 18.85
CA ALA A 451 -8.48 -19.09 18.88
C ALA A 451 -9.14 -19.39 20.24
N SER A 452 -8.44 -20.14 21.10
CA SER A 452 -8.89 -20.47 22.46
C SER A 452 -8.32 -19.55 23.54
N SER A 453 -7.52 -18.56 23.19
CA SER A 453 -6.93 -17.62 24.14
C SER A 453 -8.00 -16.74 24.77
N SER A 454 -7.81 -16.37 26.04
CA SER A 454 -8.72 -15.49 26.75
C SER A 454 -8.71 -14.07 26.18
N LEU A 455 -9.76 -13.30 26.42
CA LEU A 455 -9.83 -11.87 26.06
C LEU A 455 -8.66 -11.08 26.68
N ASP A 456 -8.23 -11.46 27.90
CA ASP A 456 -7.08 -10.82 28.56
C ASP A 456 -5.76 -11.10 27.83
N ALA A 457 -5.57 -12.31 27.29
CA ALA A 457 -4.39 -12.62 26.47
C ALA A 457 -4.36 -11.82 25.18
N HIS A 458 -5.51 -11.64 24.54
CA HIS A 458 -5.63 -10.79 23.35
C HIS A 458 -5.37 -9.32 23.69
N ALA A 459 -5.90 -8.82 24.81
CA ALA A 459 -5.64 -7.45 25.26
C ALA A 459 -4.15 -7.23 25.58
N ALA A 460 -3.51 -8.18 26.25
CA ALA A 460 -2.08 -8.11 26.56
C ALA A 460 -1.21 -8.12 25.30
N ALA A 461 -1.55 -8.93 24.30
CA ALA A 461 -0.85 -8.95 23.02
C ALA A 461 -1.02 -7.63 22.26
N ALA A 462 -2.21 -7.04 22.28
CA ALA A 462 -2.49 -5.73 21.70
C ALA A 462 -1.67 -4.62 22.36
N GLU A 463 -1.60 -4.62 23.69
CA GLU A 463 -0.81 -3.67 24.45
C GLU A 463 0.69 -3.81 24.19
N ALA A 464 1.19 -5.05 24.05
CA ALA A 464 2.58 -5.31 23.70
C ALA A 464 2.89 -4.80 22.29
N ALA A 465 2.00 -4.99 21.33
CA ALA A 465 2.12 -4.46 19.97
C ALA A 465 2.14 -2.93 19.95
N ALA A 466 1.23 -2.30 20.72
CA ALA A 466 1.17 -0.86 20.87
C ALA A 466 2.47 -0.29 21.50
N ARG A 467 2.97 -0.92 22.55
CA ARG A 467 4.25 -0.53 23.15
C ARG A 467 5.41 -0.64 22.16
N ALA A 468 5.50 -1.71 21.39
CA ALA A 468 6.55 -1.89 20.40
C ALA A 468 6.53 -0.81 19.32
N ALA A 469 5.34 -0.47 18.82
CA ALA A 469 5.14 0.57 17.82
C ALA A 469 5.58 1.97 18.35
N LEU A 470 5.27 2.27 19.62
CA LEU A 470 5.53 3.56 20.25
C LEU A 470 6.92 3.66 20.88
N HIS A 471 7.63 2.55 21.04
CA HIS A 471 8.97 2.52 21.69
C HIS A 471 10.10 2.97 20.76
N THR A 472 9.98 2.68 19.47
CA THR A 472 10.97 3.01 18.46
C THR A 472 10.39 4.02 17.50
N LEU A 473 10.60 5.30 17.80
CA LEU A 473 10.09 6.38 16.96
C LEU A 473 11.11 6.79 15.91
N ASN A 474 10.63 7.11 14.73
CA ASN A 474 11.42 7.77 13.71
C ASN A 474 11.63 9.24 14.09
N THR A 475 12.83 9.75 13.85
CA THR A 475 13.06 11.20 13.94
C THR A 475 12.22 11.87 12.85
N PRO A 476 11.45 12.93 13.19
CA PRO A 476 10.69 13.67 12.19
C PRO A 476 11.59 14.04 11.02
N GLY A 477 11.17 13.66 9.83
CA GLY A 477 11.92 13.95 8.61
C GLY A 477 12.00 15.46 8.42
N ARG A 478 13.21 16.00 8.17
CA ARG A 478 13.33 17.38 7.73
C ARG A 478 12.56 17.54 6.42
N GLU A 479 11.81 18.63 6.29
CA GLU A 479 11.22 18.99 5.02
C GLU A 479 12.30 18.98 3.92
N ARG A 480 12.13 18.09 2.95
CA ARG A 480 13.11 17.96 1.86
C ARG A 480 12.71 18.89 0.72
N HIS A 481 13.29 20.07 0.72
CA HIS A 481 13.17 21.02 -0.38
C HIS A 481 14.40 21.01 -1.30
N SER A 482 15.21 19.96 -1.26
CA SER A 482 16.38 19.86 -2.12
C SER A 482 15.96 19.60 -3.56
N PRO A 483 16.46 20.36 -4.54
CA PRO A 483 16.29 20.01 -5.95
C PRO A 483 16.85 18.59 -6.16
N ARG A 484 16.14 17.78 -6.94
CA ARG A 484 16.63 16.45 -7.29
C ARG A 484 17.86 16.58 -8.16
N VAL A 485 19.03 16.41 -7.58
CA VAL A 485 20.25 16.16 -8.35
C VAL A 485 20.06 14.80 -9.02
N GLN A 486 20.13 14.75 -10.36
CA GLN A 486 20.22 13.48 -11.06
C GLN A 486 21.44 12.75 -10.52
N LYS A 487 21.24 11.66 -9.80
CA LYS A 487 22.34 10.79 -9.42
C LYS A 487 22.97 10.30 -10.72
N ALA A 488 24.24 10.61 -10.95
CA ALA A 488 25.00 10.00 -12.02
C ALA A 488 24.84 8.47 -11.92
N ARG A 489 24.72 7.80 -13.07
CA ARG A 489 24.60 6.35 -13.12
C ARG A 489 25.72 5.70 -12.28
N PRO A 490 25.49 4.59 -11.57
CA PRO A 490 26.47 3.98 -10.66
C PRO A 490 27.84 3.67 -11.25
N LYS A 491 27.98 3.66 -12.56
CA LYS A 491 29.24 3.48 -13.31
C LYS A 491 30.30 4.57 -13.05
N PHE A 492 29.88 5.72 -12.57
CA PHE A 492 30.79 6.83 -12.31
C PHE A 492 30.85 7.11 -10.81
N ARG A 493 31.81 6.49 -10.13
CA ARG A 493 32.07 6.63 -8.68
C ARG A 493 32.46 8.05 -8.23
N HIS A 494 32.48 9.04 -9.09
CA HIS A 494 33.10 10.34 -8.83
C HIS A 494 32.23 11.54 -9.14
N THR A 495 30.96 11.51 -8.85
CA THR A 495 30.28 12.76 -8.60
C THR A 495 30.15 12.91 -7.09
N ILE A 496 31.05 13.66 -6.51
CA ILE A 496 30.84 14.27 -5.21
C ILE A 496 29.59 15.12 -5.40
N ALA A 497 28.42 14.57 -5.05
CA ALA A 497 27.28 15.40 -4.80
C ALA A 497 27.71 16.28 -3.64
N THR A 498 28.09 17.50 -3.94
CA THR A 498 28.26 18.54 -2.91
C THR A 498 26.96 18.48 -2.11
N LYS A 499 27.06 18.06 -0.85
CA LYS A 499 25.93 18.11 0.07
C LYS A 499 25.57 19.59 0.15
N THR A 500 24.58 19.97 -0.63
CA THR A 500 24.01 21.30 -0.58
C THR A 500 23.40 21.46 0.80
N THR A 501 24.06 22.18 1.68
CA THR A 501 23.56 22.42 3.03
C THR A 501 22.55 23.54 2.94
N ILE A 502 21.27 23.18 3.02
CA ILE A 502 20.20 24.17 3.14
C ILE A 502 20.28 24.76 4.53
N THR A 503 20.52 26.05 4.63
CA THR A 503 20.78 26.77 5.90
C THR A 503 19.59 27.55 6.43
N GLY A 504 18.41 27.43 5.83
CA GLY A 504 17.23 28.17 6.26
C GLY A 504 15.92 27.57 5.86
N THR A 505 14.84 28.17 6.34
CA THR A 505 13.48 27.79 5.96
C THR A 505 13.20 28.20 4.52
N PRO A 506 12.66 27.33 3.65
CA PRO A 506 12.30 27.69 2.29
C PRO A 506 11.26 28.81 2.27
N ARG A 507 11.48 29.81 1.43
CA ARG A 507 10.44 30.79 1.11
C ARG A 507 9.64 30.29 -0.07
N VAL A 508 8.34 30.22 0.09
CA VAL A 508 7.41 29.81 -0.97
C VAL A 508 6.45 30.94 -1.23
N THR A 509 6.35 31.38 -2.46
CA THR A 509 5.40 32.39 -2.92
C THR A 509 4.56 31.82 -4.07
N VAL A 510 3.26 32.13 -4.06
CA VAL A 510 2.41 31.88 -5.22
C VAL A 510 2.72 32.97 -6.25
N PHE A 511 2.98 32.56 -7.47
CA PHE A 511 3.23 33.53 -8.55
C PHE A 511 1.91 34.26 -8.88
N ALA A 512 1.91 35.57 -8.71
CA ALA A 512 0.83 36.45 -9.18
C ALA A 512 1.42 37.45 -10.19
N PRO A 513 0.79 37.63 -11.35
CA PRO A 513 1.26 38.63 -12.32
C PRO A 513 1.11 40.02 -11.71
N GLY A 514 2.18 40.80 -11.74
CA GLY A 514 2.21 42.19 -11.26
C GLY A 514 2.99 42.44 -9.96
N THR A 515 3.58 41.43 -9.35
CA THR A 515 4.53 41.59 -8.21
C THR A 515 5.97 41.33 -8.71
N SER A 516 6.49 42.17 -9.57
CA SER A 516 7.91 42.23 -9.95
C SER A 516 8.64 43.26 -9.09
#